data_d245964b75f24704b18fb5a738129c2d
#
_entry.id   d245964b75f24704b18fb5a738129c2d
#
_cell.length_a   1.000
_cell.length_b   1.000
_cell.length_c   1.000
_cell.angle_alpha   90.00
_cell.angle_beta   90.00
_cell.angle_gamma   90.00
#
_symmetry.space_group_name_H-M   'P 1'
#
loop_
_entity.id
_entity.type
_entity.pdbx_description
1 polymer ?
#
loop_
_entity_poly.entity_id
_entity_poly.type
_entity_poly.pdbx_seq_one_letter_code
_entity_poly.pdbx_strand_id
1 'polypeptide(L)'
;MKFILNFTLTAKQALKDLKGSSNQKKQYKAVVKTLQFLSQNPRHPSLQTHLYHSVHGPNGEKIFEAYAKQNTSAAYRIFFYYGPHKGEIIIFAIISHP
;
A
#
# COMPACT_ATOMS: atom_id res chain seq x y z
N MET A 1 4.87 11.44 -13.25
CA MET A 1 5.43 12.04 -12.03
C MET A 1 5.66 10.96 -11.00
N LYS A 2 6.87 10.89 -10.45
CA LYS A 2 7.17 9.93 -9.40
C LYS A 2 6.81 10.49 -8.04
N PHE A 3 6.27 9.63 -7.19
CA PHE A 3 5.99 9.95 -5.78
C PHE A 3 7.03 9.31 -4.89
N ILE A 4 7.39 10.03 -3.84
CA ILE A 4 8.25 9.49 -2.78
C ILE A 4 7.34 8.76 -1.80
N LEU A 5 7.66 7.49 -1.53
CA LEU A 5 6.88 6.71 -0.57
C LEU A 5 7.57 6.74 0.79
N ASN A 6 6.83 7.16 1.80
CA ASN A 6 7.26 7.08 3.18
C ASN A 6 6.35 6.08 3.90
N PHE A 7 6.87 5.35 4.88
CA PHE A 7 6.15 4.28 5.53
C PHE A 7 5.98 4.59 7.01
N THR A 8 4.78 4.32 7.55
CA THR A 8 4.62 4.28 9.01
C THR A 8 5.42 3.09 9.55
N LEU A 9 5.70 3.11 10.85
CA LEU A 9 6.38 1.99 11.49
C LEU A 9 5.60 0.69 11.30
N THR A 10 4.29 0.75 11.44
CA THR A 10 3.41 -0.43 11.25
C THR A 10 3.51 -0.98 9.84
N ALA A 11 3.46 -0.11 8.84
CA ALA A 11 3.56 -0.54 7.44
C ALA A 11 4.95 -1.11 7.13
N LYS A 12 6.00 -0.48 7.64
CA LYS A 12 7.37 -0.94 7.46
C LYS A 12 7.55 -2.33 8.07
N GLN A 13 7.03 -2.55 9.27
CA GLN A 13 7.13 -3.84 9.94
C GLN A 13 6.35 -4.92 9.18
N ALA A 14 5.15 -4.59 8.70
CA ALA A 14 4.35 -5.52 7.92
C ALA A 14 5.10 -5.98 6.67
N LEU A 15 5.74 -5.04 5.97
CA LEU A 15 6.51 -5.36 4.76
C LEU A 15 7.71 -6.24 5.09
N LYS A 16 8.40 -5.93 6.19
CA LYS A 16 9.55 -6.70 6.66
C LYS A 16 9.15 -8.13 7.01
N ASP A 17 8.04 -8.28 7.73
CA ASP A 17 7.53 -9.60 8.12
C ASP A 17 7.18 -10.43 6.90
N LEU A 18 6.54 -9.80 5.93
CA LEU A 18 6.15 -10.45 4.69
C LEU A 18 7.38 -10.91 3.90
N LYS A 19 8.41 -10.07 3.84
CA LYS A 19 9.66 -10.39 3.17
C LYS A 19 10.35 -11.58 3.81
N GLY A 20 10.29 -11.68 5.14
CA GLY A 20 10.93 -12.76 5.89
C GLY A 20 10.16 -14.08 5.91
N SER A 21 8.95 -14.11 5.39
CA SER A 21 8.11 -15.29 5.43
C SER A 21 8.34 -16.15 4.19
N SER A 22 8.90 -17.35 4.37
CA SER A 22 9.28 -18.21 3.26
C SER A 22 8.08 -18.71 2.45
N ASN A 23 6.90 -18.78 3.06
CA ASN A 23 5.69 -19.27 2.38
C ASN A 23 4.83 -18.15 1.81
N GLN A 24 5.31 -16.90 1.86
CA GLN A 24 4.57 -15.74 1.35
C GLN A 24 5.36 -14.95 0.31
N LYS A 25 6.21 -15.63 -0.45
CA LYS A 25 7.04 -14.97 -1.46
C LYS A 25 6.22 -14.31 -2.56
N LYS A 26 5.13 -14.96 -2.97
CA LYS A 26 4.24 -14.41 -4.01
C LYS A 26 3.56 -13.14 -3.53
N GLN A 27 3.08 -13.17 -2.27
CA GLN A 27 2.45 -12.01 -1.66
C GLN A 27 3.42 -10.85 -1.53
N TYR A 28 4.64 -11.13 -1.10
CA TYR A 28 5.68 -10.10 -1.00
C TYR A 28 5.94 -9.45 -2.36
N LYS A 29 6.12 -10.26 -3.40
CA LYS A 29 6.36 -9.74 -4.74
C LYS A 29 5.20 -8.89 -5.24
N ALA A 30 3.96 -9.32 -4.97
CA ALA A 30 2.77 -8.57 -5.36
C ALA A 30 2.71 -7.21 -4.65
N VAL A 31 3.01 -7.19 -3.36
CA VAL A 31 3.03 -5.95 -2.57
C VAL A 31 4.11 -5.00 -3.10
N VAL A 32 5.33 -5.50 -3.34
CA VAL A 32 6.42 -4.68 -3.86
C VAL A 32 6.05 -4.08 -5.22
N LYS A 33 5.47 -4.89 -6.09
CA LYS A 33 5.04 -4.42 -7.42
C LYS A 33 3.98 -3.33 -7.29
N THR A 34 3.04 -3.50 -6.36
CA THR A 34 1.99 -2.51 -6.12
C THR A 34 2.59 -1.21 -5.60
N LEU A 35 3.57 -1.30 -4.69
CA LEU A 35 4.27 -0.11 -4.20
C LEU A 35 5.00 0.61 -5.32
N GLN A 36 5.59 -0.12 -6.25
CA GLN A 36 6.24 0.47 -7.43
C GLN A 36 5.22 1.21 -8.29
N PHE A 37 4.05 0.62 -8.54
CA PHE A 37 2.98 1.31 -9.27
C PHE A 37 2.54 2.57 -8.55
N LEU A 38 2.36 2.49 -7.23
CA LEU A 38 1.96 3.66 -6.45
C LEU A 38 2.96 4.80 -6.58
N SER A 39 4.27 4.49 -6.58
CA SER A 39 5.29 5.52 -6.71
C SER A 39 5.29 6.18 -8.09
N GLN A 40 4.86 5.44 -9.11
CA GLN A 40 4.85 5.94 -10.48
C GLN A 40 3.51 6.58 -10.85
N ASN A 41 2.41 5.94 -10.46
CA ASN A 41 1.06 6.41 -10.78
C ASN A 41 0.04 5.81 -9.81
N PRO A 42 -0.31 6.55 -8.73
CA PRO A 42 -1.27 6.05 -7.74
C PRO A 42 -2.65 5.78 -8.33
N ARG A 43 -2.95 6.32 -9.51
CA ARG A 43 -4.22 6.13 -10.19
C ARG A 43 -4.17 5.03 -11.26
N HIS A 44 -3.10 4.26 -11.28
CA HIS A 44 -2.98 3.17 -12.25
C HIS A 44 -4.18 2.22 -12.11
N PRO A 45 -4.85 1.87 -13.23
CA PRO A 45 -6.08 1.05 -13.15
C PRO A 45 -5.90 -0.29 -12.47
N SER A 46 -4.72 -0.91 -12.59
CA SER A 46 -4.47 -2.21 -11.97
C SER A 46 -4.48 -2.19 -10.46
N LEU A 47 -4.34 -1.00 -9.84
CA LEU A 47 -4.37 -0.85 -8.39
C LEU A 47 -5.78 -0.87 -7.83
N GLN A 48 -6.78 -0.56 -8.66
CA GLN A 48 -8.18 -0.42 -8.24
C GLN A 48 -8.30 0.47 -7.00
N THR A 49 -7.54 1.57 -7.00
CA THR A 49 -7.52 2.51 -5.88
C THR A 49 -8.90 3.14 -5.67
N HIS A 50 -9.33 3.15 -4.42
CA HIS A 50 -10.57 3.82 -4.05
C HIS A 50 -10.46 4.39 -2.64
N LEU A 51 -11.35 5.31 -2.34
CA LEU A 51 -11.39 5.98 -1.05
C LEU A 51 -11.87 5.00 0.03
N TYR A 52 -11.18 5.00 1.17
CA TYR A 52 -11.56 4.16 2.31
C TYR A 52 -12.10 5.07 3.41
N HIS A 53 -13.41 4.99 3.65
CA HIS A 53 -14.11 5.97 4.48
C HIS A 53 -14.02 5.70 5.98
N SER A 54 -13.62 4.50 6.39
CA SER A 54 -13.69 4.09 7.80
C SER A 54 -12.63 4.72 8.69
N VAL A 55 -11.56 5.24 8.09
CA VAL A 55 -10.39 5.76 8.82
C VAL A 55 -9.90 7.03 8.16
N HIS A 56 -9.32 7.93 8.95
CA HIS A 56 -8.64 9.12 8.45
C HIS A 56 -7.19 9.12 8.90
N GLY A 57 -6.34 9.84 8.20
CA GLY A 57 -4.97 10.05 8.62
C GLY A 57 -4.89 10.93 9.86
N PRO A 58 -3.68 11.08 10.43
CA PRO A 58 -3.50 11.78 11.71
C PRO A 58 -3.94 13.25 11.69
N ASN A 59 -3.97 13.87 10.53
CA ASN A 59 -4.42 15.26 10.38
C ASN A 59 -5.71 15.35 9.57
N GLY A 60 -6.53 14.30 9.57
CA GLY A 60 -7.79 14.27 8.84
C GLY A 60 -7.65 13.92 7.36
N GLU A 61 -6.49 13.45 6.92
CA GLU A 61 -6.28 13.09 5.52
C GLU A 61 -7.21 11.96 5.10
N LYS A 62 -7.63 12.01 3.84
CA LYS A 62 -8.40 10.92 3.25
C LYS A 62 -7.48 9.72 3.01
N ILE A 63 -7.93 8.55 3.41
CA ILE A 63 -7.19 7.30 3.22
C ILE A 63 -7.69 6.62 1.95
N PHE A 64 -6.77 6.14 1.14
CA PHE A 64 -7.07 5.38 -0.06
C PHE A 64 -6.60 3.95 0.10
N GLU A 65 -7.28 3.05 -0.57
CA GLU A 65 -6.99 1.63 -0.54
C GLU A 65 -6.61 1.16 -1.93
N ALA A 66 -5.48 0.48 -2.05
CA ALA A 66 -5.05 -0.16 -3.29
C ALA A 66 -4.87 -1.65 -3.05
N TYR A 67 -5.10 -2.45 -4.08
CA TYR A 67 -5.01 -3.90 -3.97
C TYR A 67 -3.72 -4.41 -4.59
N ALA A 68 -3.01 -5.24 -3.84
CA ALA A 68 -1.90 -6.02 -4.36
C ALA A 68 -2.46 -7.34 -4.85
N LYS A 69 -2.86 -7.37 -6.11
CA LYS A 69 -3.53 -8.52 -6.71
C LYS A 69 -2.56 -9.65 -7.00
N GLN A 70 -3.04 -10.84 -6.79
CA GLN A 70 -2.35 -12.08 -7.14
C GLN A 70 -3.42 -13.15 -7.40
N ASN A 71 -2.99 -14.30 -7.91
CA ASN A 71 -3.89 -15.38 -8.28
C ASN A 71 -4.25 -16.30 -7.10
N THR A 72 -4.03 -15.87 -5.89
CA THR A 72 -4.37 -16.63 -4.68
C THR A 72 -5.37 -15.86 -3.84
N SER A 73 -5.98 -16.55 -2.89
CA SER A 73 -6.97 -15.94 -2.00
C SER A 73 -6.38 -14.97 -0.98
N ALA A 74 -5.06 -14.98 -0.81
CA ALA A 74 -4.40 -14.19 0.24
C ALA A 74 -3.86 -12.86 -0.32
N ALA A 75 -4.70 -12.10 -0.96
CA ALA A 75 -4.34 -10.79 -1.48
C ALA A 75 -4.09 -9.80 -0.34
N TYR A 76 -3.27 -8.80 -0.60
CA TYR A 76 -3.00 -7.75 0.37
C TYR A 76 -3.61 -6.44 -0.08
N ARG A 77 -3.94 -5.59 0.90
CA ARG A 77 -4.41 -4.23 0.68
C ARG A 77 -3.37 -3.28 1.22
N ILE A 78 -3.16 -2.19 0.48
CA ILE A 78 -2.24 -1.12 0.88
C ILE A 78 -3.07 0.13 1.10
N PHE A 79 -3.01 0.67 2.31
CA PHE A 79 -3.69 1.91 2.67
C PHE A 79 -2.68 3.03 2.65
N PHE A 80 -3.05 4.15 2.03
CA PHE A 80 -2.12 5.27 1.90
C PHE A 80 -2.86 6.60 1.86
N TYR A 81 -2.13 7.67 2.10
CA TYR A 81 -2.65 9.02 1.93
C TYR A 81 -1.56 9.92 1.33
N TYR A 82 -2.00 10.99 0.72
CA TYR A 82 -1.09 11.95 0.08
C TYR A 82 -0.57 12.93 1.11
N GLY A 83 0.71 13.27 1.00
CA GLY A 83 1.33 14.26 1.86
C GLY A 83 2.51 13.70 2.63
N PRO A 84 3.04 14.47 3.60
CA PRO A 84 2.62 15.83 3.95
C PRO A 84 2.94 16.87 2.88
N HIS A 85 3.93 16.59 2.01
CA HIS A 85 4.31 17.51 0.95
C HIS A 85 3.84 17.00 -0.41
N LYS A 86 3.76 17.93 -1.38
CA LYS A 86 3.43 17.56 -2.75
C LYS A 86 4.44 16.54 -3.27
N GLY A 87 3.94 15.50 -3.96
CA GLY A 87 4.78 14.43 -4.49
C GLY A 87 5.14 13.35 -3.49
N GLU A 88 4.56 13.39 -2.29
CA GLU A 88 4.79 12.38 -1.27
C GLU A 88 3.53 11.58 -0.98
N ILE A 89 3.73 10.32 -0.65
CA ILE A 89 2.66 9.40 -0.22
C ILE A 89 3.14 8.71 1.05
N ILE A 90 2.28 8.66 2.04
CA ILE A 90 2.52 7.88 3.26
C ILE A 90 1.82 6.54 3.11
N ILE A 91 2.59 5.46 3.16
CA ILE A 91 2.02 4.11 3.24
C ILE A 91 1.62 3.88 4.69
N PHE A 92 0.33 3.88 4.92
CA PHE A 92 -0.27 3.89 6.24
C PHE A 92 -0.36 2.49 6.85
N ALA A 93 -0.75 1.51 6.04
CA ALA A 93 -0.87 0.12 6.49
C ALA A 93 -0.79 -0.84 5.30
N ILE A 94 -0.30 -2.04 5.56
CA ILE A 94 -0.26 -3.15 4.59
C ILE A 94 -0.88 -4.34 5.29
N ILE A 95 -2.07 -4.75 4.83
CA ILE A 95 -2.89 -5.72 5.56
C ILE A 95 -3.37 -6.81 4.60
N SER A 96 -3.34 -8.07 5.05
CA SER A 96 -3.90 -9.16 4.25
C SER A 96 -5.41 -9.00 4.13
N HIS A 97 -5.92 -9.26 2.93
CA HIS A 97 -7.36 -9.26 2.67
C HIS A 97 -7.88 -10.66 2.98
N PRO A 98 -8.90 -10.77 3.86
CA PRO A 98 -9.48 -12.08 4.16
C PRO A 98 -10.15 -12.73 2.96
#